data_44ccae23fcb8989f7b517140329d4b09
#
_entry.id   44ccae23fcb8989f7b517140329d4b09
#
_cell.length_a   1.000
_cell.length_b   1.000
_cell.length_c   1.000
_cell.angle_alpha   90.00
_cell.angle_beta   90.00
_cell.angle_gamma   90.00
#
_symmetry.space_group_name_H-M   'P 1'
#
loop_
_entity.id
_entity.type
_entity.pdbx_description
1 polymer ?
#
loop_
_entity_poly.entity_id
_entity_poly.type
_entity_poly.pdbx_seq_one_letter_code
_entity_poly.pdbx_strand_id
1 'polypeptide(L)'
;MSKKLKLFLLTLLSTLFFTSGCSKVTMENYEKLEMGMEYSEVTALLGNPNSCTESIVVKSCIWGNETKNIKANLMGDQIVVISSTGLK
;
A
#
# COMPACT_ATOMS: atom_id res chain seq x y z
N MET A 1 1.83 30.08 -28.63
CA MET A 1 0.53 29.93 -27.98
C MET A 1 0.07 28.48 -27.91
N SER A 2 0.03 27.81 -29.07
CA SER A 2 -0.38 26.41 -29.11
C SER A 2 0.53 25.47 -28.30
N LYS A 3 1.80 25.79 -28.19
CA LYS A 3 2.76 24.98 -27.42
C LYS A 3 2.44 24.95 -25.92
N LYS A 4 1.99 26.08 -25.39
CA LYS A 4 1.62 26.15 -23.98
C LYS A 4 0.37 25.33 -23.68
N LEU A 5 -0.56 25.31 -24.60
CA LEU A 5 -1.78 24.56 -24.48
C LEU A 5 -1.49 23.04 -24.45
N LYS A 6 -0.58 22.61 -25.32
CA LYS A 6 -0.21 21.20 -25.37
C LYS A 6 0.46 20.74 -24.10
N LEU A 7 1.35 21.55 -23.55
CA LEU A 7 2.00 21.23 -22.28
C LEU A 7 1.01 21.14 -21.15
N PHE A 8 0.04 22.01 -21.14
CA PHE A 8 -1.00 22.01 -20.13
C PHE A 8 -1.85 20.74 -20.20
N LEU A 9 -2.19 20.31 -21.40
CA LEU A 9 -2.96 19.09 -21.59
C LEU A 9 -2.20 17.85 -21.15
N LEU A 10 -0.91 17.81 -21.43
CA LEU A 10 -0.08 16.70 -21.00
C LEU A 10 -0.02 16.58 -19.49
N THR A 11 0.07 17.70 -18.81
CA THR A 11 0.09 17.72 -17.35
C THR A 11 -1.20 17.18 -16.79
N LEU A 12 -2.32 17.53 -17.37
CA LEU A 12 -3.62 17.04 -16.94
C LEU A 12 -3.74 15.53 -17.11
N LEU A 13 -3.23 15.01 -18.20
CA LEU A 13 -3.24 13.58 -18.44
C LEU A 13 -2.45 12.81 -17.40
N SER A 14 -1.30 13.33 -17.01
CA SER A 14 -0.49 12.72 -15.95
C SER A 14 -1.25 12.64 -14.64
N THR A 15 -1.95 13.71 -14.29
CA THR A 15 -2.74 13.76 -13.07
C THR A 15 -3.84 12.71 -13.07
N LEU A 16 -4.49 12.52 -14.20
CA LEU A 16 -5.56 11.54 -14.34
C LEU A 16 -5.06 10.12 -14.11
N PHE A 17 -3.85 9.82 -14.51
CA PHE A 17 -3.26 8.52 -14.31
C PHE A 17 -3.17 8.15 -12.84
N PHE A 18 -2.83 9.11 -12.00
CA PHE A 18 -2.72 8.86 -10.57
C PHE A 18 -4.05 8.66 -9.88
N THR A 19 -5.12 9.19 -10.46
CA THR A 19 -6.43 9.09 -9.86
C THR A 19 -7.18 7.81 -10.22
N SER A 20 -6.71 7.06 -11.20
CA SER A 20 -7.30 5.77 -11.51
C SER A 20 -6.83 4.77 -10.46
N GLY A 21 -7.43 4.85 -9.27
CA GLY A 21 -6.99 4.10 -8.12
C GLY A 21 -7.08 2.60 -8.30
N CYS A 22 -5.95 1.95 -8.47
CA CYS A 22 -5.86 0.51 -8.36
C CYS A 22 -5.59 0.15 -6.92
N SER A 23 -6.24 -0.90 -6.44
CA SER A 23 -5.95 -1.43 -5.12
C SER A 23 -4.48 -1.86 -5.09
N LYS A 24 -3.80 -1.56 -3.99
CA LYS A 24 -2.43 -1.99 -3.78
C LYS A 24 -2.37 -3.33 -3.06
N VAL A 25 -3.51 -3.87 -2.70
CA VAL A 25 -3.62 -5.18 -2.04
C VAL A 25 -3.62 -6.24 -3.13
N THR A 26 -2.45 -6.61 -3.57
CA THR A 26 -2.24 -7.56 -4.66
C THR A 26 -1.20 -8.60 -4.29
N MET A 27 -1.21 -9.73 -4.97
CA MET A 27 -0.18 -10.74 -4.79
C MET A 27 1.20 -10.19 -5.13
N GLU A 28 1.28 -9.36 -6.17
CA GLU A 28 2.53 -8.73 -6.58
C GLU A 28 3.14 -7.91 -5.45
N ASN A 29 2.32 -7.08 -4.80
CA ASN A 29 2.82 -6.27 -3.69
C ASN A 29 3.07 -7.10 -2.44
N TYR A 30 2.25 -8.12 -2.21
CA TYR A 30 2.47 -9.02 -1.09
C TYR A 30 3.83 -9.72 -1.18
N GLU A 31 4.20 -10.13 -2.38
CA GLU A 31 5.48 -10.81 -2.60
C GLU A 31 6.69 -9.90 -2.39
N LYS A 32 6.49 -8.59 -2.43
CA LYS A 32 7.55 -7.62 -2.17
C LYS A 32 7.78 -7.38 -0.67
N LEU A 33 6.87 -7.83 0.18
CA LEU A 33 7.02 -7.68 1.62
C LEU A 33 8.07 -8.65 2.14
N GLU A 34 8.89 -8.18 3.07
CA GLU A 34 9.95 -8.97 3.66
C GLU A 34 9.93 -8.83 5.17
N MET A 35 10.31 -9.90 5.85
CA MET A 35 10.46 -9.87 7.29
C MET A 35 11.53 -8.86 7.68
N GLY A 36 11.27 -8.07 8.70
CA GLY A 36 12.16 -7.00 9.10
C GLY A 36 11.98 -5.68 8.38
N MET A 37 11.12 -5.65 7.37
CA MET A 37 10.81 -4.42 6.64
C MET A 37 10.17 -3.40 7.58
N GLU A 38 10.57 -2.14 7.46
CA GLU A 38 10.03 -1.10 8.31
C GLU A 38 8.63 -0.67 7.89
N TYR A 39 7.86 -0.19 8.86
CA TYR A 39 6.50 0.26 8.61
C TYR A 39 6.41 1.32 7.51
N SER A 40 7.36 2.23 7.46
CA SER A 40 7.40 3.26 6.41
C SER A 40 7.55 2.66 5.02
N GLU A 41 8.31 1.58 4.91
CA GLU A 41 8.48 0.88 3.64
C GLU A 41 7.21 0.13 3.25
N VAL A 42 6.52 -0.46 4.22
CA VAL A 42 5.26 -1.15 3.98
C VAL A 42 4.20 -0.17 3.49
N THR A 43 4.09 0.99 4.13
CA THR A 43 3.10 2.00 3.71
C THR A 43 3.45 2.62 2.38
N ALA A 44 4.73 2.71 2.04
CA ALA A 44 5.13 3.18 0.70
C ALA A 44 4.66 2.20 -0.37
N LEU A 45 4.62 0.92 -0.05
CA LEU A 45 4.23 -0.12 -0.98
C LEU A 45 2.71 -0.34 -1.01
N LEU A 46 2.07 -0.40 0.14
CA LEU A 46 0.66 -0.77 0.28
C LEU A 46 -0.28 0.42 0.52
N GLY A 47 0.28 1.59 0.79
CA GLY A 47 -0.51 2.73 1.21
C GLY A 47 -0.88 2.65 2.68
N ASN A 48 -1.79 3.51 3.12
CA ASN A 48 -2.23 3.50 4.50
C ASN A 48 -3.09 2.27 4.77
N PRO A 49 -2.93 1.63 5.93
CA PRO A 49 -3.76 0.47 6.25
C PRO A 49 -5.20 0.89 6.51
N ASN A 50 -6.11 -0.05 6.29
CA ASN A 50 -7.52 0.17 6.56
C ASN A 50 -7.79 0.21 8.06
N SER A 51 -7.07 -0.59 8.82
CA SER A 51 -7.16 -0.56 10.27
C SER A 51 -5.89 -1.12 10.89
N CYS A 52 -5.60 -0.65 12.10
CA CYS A 52 -4.49 -1.18 12.90
C CYS A 52 -4.94 -1.30 14.34
N THR A 53 -4.45 -2.33 15.02
CA THR A 53 -4.60 -2.47 16.46
C THR A 53 -3.21 -2.49 17.07
N GLU A 54 -3.05 -1.81 18.19
CA GLU A 54 -1.78 -1.74 18.88
C GLU A 54 -1.90 -2.31 20.28
N SER A 55 -0.93 -3.14 20.64
CA SER A 55 -0.71 -3.54 22.02
C SER A 55 0.60 -2.92 22.47
N ILE A 56 1.07 -3.28 23.66
CA ILE A 56 2.29 -2.67 24.21
C ILE A 56 3.51 -2.92 23.30
N VAL A 57 3.59 -4.10 22.69
CA VAL A 57 4.76 -4.49 21.90
C VAL A 57 4.46 -4.77 20.44
N VAL A 58 3.20 -5.06 20.09
CA VAL A 58 2.84 -5.49 18.73
C VAL A 58 1.82 -4.57 18.13
N LYS A 59 2.04 -4.20 16.87
CA LYS A 59 1.08 -3.45 16.06
C LYS A 59 0.64 -4.37 14.93
N SER A 60 -0.66 -4.57 14.80
CA SER A 60 -1.24 -5.41 13.74
C SER A 60 -2.05 -4.54 12.80
N CYS A 61 -1.69 -4.55 11.54
CA CYS A 61 -2.35 -3.72 10.53
C CYS A 61 -2.94 -4.60 9.43
N ILE A 62 -4.06 -4.14 8.88
CA ILE A 62 -4.77 -4.81 7.79
C ILE A 62 -4.95 -3.85 6.64
N TRP A 63 -4.58 -4.29 5.45
CA TRP A 63 -4.85 -3.59 4.19
C TRP A 63 -5.85 -4.42 3.40
N GLY A 64 -6.97 -3.80 2.99
CA GLY A 64 -7.99 -4.47 2.20
C GLY A 64 -9.27 -4.70 2.98
N ASN A 65 -9.96 -5.78 2.67
CA ASN A 65 -11.25 -6.11 3.28
C ASN A 65 -11.26 -7.57 3.74
N GLU A 66 -12.43 -8.06 4.15
CA GLU A 66 -12.55 -9.41 4.70
C GLU A 66 -12.22 -10.52 3.71
N THR A 67 -12.48 -10.28 2.43
CA THR A 67 -12.29 -11.32 1.40
C THR A 67 -10.95 -11.22 0.70
N LYS A 68 -10.32 -10.04 0.75
CA LYS A 68 -9.04 -9.83 0.08
C LYS A 68 -8.23 -8.86 0.93
N ASN A 69 -7.18 -9.36 1.55
CA ASN A 69 -6.39 -8.52 2.45
C ASN A 69 -4.95 -8.99 2.61
N ILE A 70 -4.16 -8.08 3.13
CA ILE A 70 -2.81 -8.33 3.60
C ILE A 70 -2.76 -7.91 5.05
N LYS A 71 -2.21 -8.75 5.91
CA LYS A 71 -2.03 -8.47 7.33
C LYS A 71 -0.56 -8.47 7.67
N ALA A 72 -0.15 -7.53 8.50
CA ALA A 72 1.22 -7.46 8.96
C ALA A 72 1.23 -7.20 10.46
N ASN A 73 2.02 -7.97 11.18
CA ASN A 73 2.31 -7.71 12.58
C ASN A 73 3.70 -7.12 12.67
N LEU A 74 3.82 -6.05 13.43
CA LEU A 74 5.08 -5.31 13.55
C LEU A 74 5.49 -5.21 15.01
N MET A 75 6.77 -5.33 15.25
CA MET A 75 7.37 -5.09 16.57
C MET A 75 8.50 -4.11 16.37
N GLY A 76 8.48 -2.98 17.11
CA GLY A 76 9.46 -1.92 16.94
C GLY A 76 9.46 -1.38 15.51
N ASP A 77 8.26 -1.26 14.91
CA ASP A 77 8.05 -0.78 13.55
C ASP A 77 8.65 -1.67 12.45
N GLN A 78 9.01 -2.91 12.77
CA GLN A 78 9.51 -3.86 11.78
C GLN A 78 8.59 -5.07 11.69
N ILE A 79 8.39 -5.57 10.48
CA ILE A 79 7.53 -6.73 10.24
C ILE A 79 8.12 -7.98 10.88
N VAL A 80 7.28 -8.68 11.65
CA VAL A 80 7.63 -9.97 12.23
C VAL A 80 6.75 -11.10 11.71
N VAL A 81 5.53 -10.79 11.24
CA VAL A 81 4.62 -11.77 10.63
C VAL A 81 3.87 -11.10 9.51
N ILE A 82 3.74 -11.79 8.38
CA ILE A 82 2.89 -11.34 7.27
C ILE A 82 2.00 -12.48 6.83
N SER A 83 0.76 -12.13 6.45
CA SER A 83 -0.19 -13.11 5.94
C SER A 83 -1.13 -12.41 4.96
N SER A 84 -1.84 -13.20 4.19
CA SER A 84 -2.78 -12.66 3.21
C SER A 84 -3.98 -13.58 3.06
N THR A 85 -5.07 -13.02 2.54
CA THR A 85 -6.28 -13.75 2.23
C THR A 85 -6.78 -13.28 0.87
N GLY A 86 -7.18 -14.22 0.02
CA GLY A 86 -7.86 -13.93 -1.24
C GLY A 86 -7.05 -13.26 -2.31
N LEU A 87 -5.72 -13.22 -2.19
CA LEU A 87 -4.87 -12.64 -3.23
C LEU A 87 -4.67 -13.61 -4.38
N LYS A 88 -4.57 -13.04 -5.58
CA LYS A 88 -4.31 -13.83 -6.78
C LYS A 88 -3.29 -13.16 -7.66
#